data_63db3403b8e561fb7525f77818c872ce
#
_entry.id   63db3403b8e561fb7525f77818c872ce
#
_cell.length_a   1.000
_cell.length_b   1.000
_cell.length_c   1.000
_cell.angle_alpha   90.00
_cell.angle_beta   90.00
_cell.angle_gamma   90.00
#
_symmetry.space_group_name_H-M   'P 1'
#
loop_
_entity.id
_entity.type
_entity.pdbx_description
1 polymer ?
#
loop_
_entity_poly.entity_id
_entity_poly.type
_entity_poly.pdbx_seq_one_letter_code
_entity_poly.pdbx_strand_id
1 'polypeptide(L)' 'MLYEVKVKKKWTHNNGFCLDEGMTVNLTSKKSSSGNLLSGGMQEISDAFKPSYGIEIPKGIRGFASNYLLVTLLDS' A
#
# COMPACT_ATOMS: atom_id res chain seq x y z
N MET A 1 -5.02 -14.16 -3.22
CA MET A 1 -5.66 -13.19 -4.10
C MET A 1 -4.65 -12.16 -4.56
N LEU A 2 -4.71 -11.78 -5.81
CA LEU A 2 -3.80 -10.80 -6.40
C LEU A 2 -4.41 -9.40 -6.31
N TYR A 3 -3.65 -8.47 -5.75
CA TYR A 3 -4.07 -7.08 -5.57
C TYR A 3 -3.12 -6.13 -6.27
N GLU A 4 -3.67 -5.03 -6.77
CA GLU A 4 -2.90 -3.87 -7.21
C GLU A 4 -3.08 -2.76 -6.20
N VAL A 5 -1.97 -2.20 -5.73
CA VAL A 5 -1.98 -1.03 -4.84
C VAL A 5 -1.42 0.15 -5.61
N LYS A 6 -2.23 1.18 -5.78
CA LYS A 6 -1.85 2.41 -6.49
C LYS A 6 -1.88 3.59 -5.53
N VAL A 7 -0.85 4.43 -5.59
CA VAL A 7 -0.84 5.69 -4.84
C VAL A 7 -1.72 6.69 -5.59
N LYS A 8 -2.89 6.98 -5.04
CA LYS A 8 -3.86 7.89 -5.67
C LYS A 8 -3.64 9.35 -5.32
N LYS A 9 -2.79 9.61 -4.32
CA LYS A 9 -2.49 10.95 -3.83
C LYS A 9 -1.12 10.92 -3.19
N LYS A 10 -0.30 11.95 -3.44
CA LYS A 10 1.06 12.00 -2.86
C LYS A 10 1.00 11.89 -1.34
N TRP A 11 1.81 11.00 -0.78
CA TRP A 11 1.83 10.68 0.64
C TRP A 11 3.24 10.89 1.18
N THR A 12 3.39 11.85 2.08
CA THR A 12 4.68 12.19 2.67
C THR A 12 4.61 12.15 4.20
N HIS A 13 5.77 11.95 4.82
CA HIS A 13 5.90 11.98 6.27
C HIS A 13 7.30 12.46 6.64
N ASN A 14 7.47 12.90 7.89
CA ASN A 14 8.65 13.64 8.34
C ASN A 14 9.99 12.92 8.25
N ASN A 15 10.03 11.60 8.16
CA ASN A 15 11.28 10.84 8.15
C ASN A 15 11.79 10.50 6.75
N GLY A 16 11.46 11.34 5.77
CA GLY A 16 11.88 11.11 4.40
C GLY A 16 11.00 10.14 3.63
N PHE A 17 9.91 9.68 4.23
CA PHE A 17 8.94 8.84 3.54
C PHE A 17 8.20 9.66 2.49
N CYS A 18 8.18 9.17 1.27
CA CYS A 18 7.46 9.81 0.17
C CYS A 18 6.99 8.77 -0.84
N LEU A 19 5.69 8.74 -1.08
CA LEU A 19 5.10 7.97 -2.18
C LEU A 19 4.45 8.96 -3.13
N ASP A 20 4.92 8.98 -4.38
CA ASP A 20 4.37 9.87 -5.40
C ASP A 20 3.09 9.29 -5.99
N GLU A 21 2.19 10.17 -6.40
CA GLU A 21 0.97 9.77 -7.09
C GLU A 21 1.31 8.95 -8.34
N GLY A 22 0.61 7.85 -8.53
CA GLY A 22 0.82 6.98 -9.67
C GLY A 22 1.75 5.79 -9.43
N MET A 23 2.49 5.77 -8.32
CA MET A 23 3.27 4.58 -7.97
C MET A 23 2.33 3.39 -7.78
N THR A 24 2.71 2.25 -8.34
CA THR A 24 1.87 1.05 -8.35
C THR A 24 2.69 -0.18 -8.04
N VAL A 25 2.16 -1.05 -7.20
CA VAL A 25 2.75 -2.37 -6.92
C VAL A 25 1.66 -3.42 -6.95
N ASN A 26 2.03 -4.64 -7.32
CA ASN A 26 1.16 -5.81 -7.25
C ASN A 26 1.65 -6.71 -6.13
N LEU A 27 0.70 -7.32 -5.41
CA LEU A 27 1.04 -8.27 -4.36
C LEU A 27 -0.01 -9.37 -4.27
N THR A 28 0.42 -10.51 -3.74
CA THR A 28 -0.48 -11.62 -3.43
C THR A 28 -0.72 -11.64 -1.93
N SER A 29 -1.98 -11.71 -1.52
CA SER A 29 -2.37 -11.72 -0.12
C SER A 29 -3.46 -12.73 0.13
N LYS A 30 -3.54 -13.23 1.36
CA LYS A 30 -4.64 -14.09 1.82
C LYS A 30 -5.86 -13.30 2.29
N LYS A 31 -5.76 -11.97 2.37
CA LYS A 31 -6.88 -11.13 2.77
C LYS A 31 -8.01 -11.24 1.74
N SER A 32 -9.24 -11.29 2.20
CA SER A 32 -10.41 -11.55 1.36
C SER A 32 -10.94 -10.33 0.63
N SER A 33 -10.52 -9.12 1.03
CA SER A 33 -10.99 -7.89 0.40
C SER A 33 -9.94 -6.78 0.50
N SER A 34 -10.07 -5.77 -0.34
CA SER A 34 -9.19 -4.60 -0.31
C SER A 34 -9.28 -3.85 1.03
N GLY A 35 -10.46 -3.79 1.63
CA GLY A 35 -10.63 -3.18 2.94
C GLY A 35 -9.88 -3.92 4.03
N ASN A 36 -9.92 -5.26 4.00
CA ASN A 36 -9.17 -6.08 4.95
C ASN A 36 -7.67 -5.92 4.76
N LEU A 37 -7.22 -5.81 3.51
CA LEU A 37 -5.81 -5.59 3.22
C LEU A 37 -5.33 -4.24 3.77
N LEU A 38 -6.12 -3.19 3.61
CA LEU A 38 -5.78 -1.87 4.14
C LEU A 38 -5.83 -1.81 5.67
N SER A 39 -6.74 -2.54 6.31
CA SER A 39 -6.88 -2.49 7.76
C SER A 39 -5.94 -3.45 8.50
N GLY A 40 -5.65 -4.61 7.92
CA GLY A 40 -4.85 -5.63 8.60
C GLY A 40 -3.67 -6.15 7.81
N GLY A 41 -3.53 -5.74 6.55
CA GLY A 41 -2.47 -6.22 5.66
C GLY A 41 -1.44 -5.15 5.26
N MET A 42 -1.34 -4.06 6.01
CA MET A 42 -0.40 -2.98 5.66
C MET A 42 1.05 -3.42 5.64
N GLN A 43 1.43 -4.42 6.44
CA GLN A 43 2.77 -4.97 6.39
C GLN A 43 3.05 -5.61 5.03
N GLU A 44 2.07 -6.31 4.46
CA GLU A 44 2.20 -6.90 3.13
C GLU A 44 2.34 -5.82 2.06
N ILE A 45 1.59 -4.74 2.17
CA ILE A 45 1.67 -3.60 1.26
C ILE A 45 3.05 -2.92 1.37
N SER A 46 3.51 -2.67 2.59
CA SER A 46 4.83 -2.08 2.82
C SER A 46 5.93 -2.95 2.24
N ASP A 47 5.85 -4.27 2.45
CA ASP A 47 6.82 -5.22 1.91
C ASP A 47 6.81 -5.23 0.38
N ALA A 48 5.66 -4.99 -0.25
CA ALA A 48 5.55 -4.93 -1.70
C ALA A 48 6.21 -3.66 -2.28
N PHE A 49 6.14 -2.53 -1.59
CA PHE A 49 6.79 -1.30 -2.03
C PHE A 49 8.31 -1.36 -1.89
N LYS A 50 8.82 -2.12 -0.93
CA LYS A 50 10.24 -2.15 -0.63
C LYS A 50 11.12 -2.60 -1.80
N PRO A 51 10.87 -3.75 -2.47
CA PRO A 51 11.70 -4.17 -3.60
C PRO A 51 11.57 -3.29 -4.84
N SER A 52 10.41 -2.67 -5.04
CA SER A 52 10.16 -1.86 -6.24
C SER A 52 10.66 -0.44 -6.11
N TYR A 53 10.54 0.17 -4.95
CA TYR A 53 10.85 1.59 -4.73
C TYR A 53 11.83 1.83 -3.59
N GLY A 54 12.21 0.79 -2.84
CA GLY A 54 13.08 0.95 -1.68
C GLY A 54 12.43 1.69 -0.52
N ILE A 55 11.13 1.71 -0.45
CA ILE A 55 10.36 2.48 0.53
C ILE A 55 9.61 1.55 1.48
N GLU A 56 9.69 1.86 2.77
CA GLU A 56 8.92 1.15 3.80
C GLU A 56 7.92 2.13 4.41
N ILE A 57 6.66 1.72 4.54
CA ILE A 57 5.61 2.57 5.09
C ILE A 57 5.73 2.57 6.62
N PRO A 58 5.96 3.75 7.25
CA PRO A 58 6.06 3.83 8.70
C PRO A 58 4.80 3.33 9.41
N LYS A 59 4.97 2.58 10.49
CA LYS A 59 3.85 2.01 11.24
C LYS A 59 2.89 3.06 11.79
N GLY A 60 3.42 4.21 12.20
CA GLY A 60 2.61 5.26 12.83
C GLY A 60 1.62 5.95 11.90
N ILE A 61 1.80 5.81 10.57
CA ILE A 61 0.91 6.47 9.60
C ILE A 61 0.05 5.49 8.81
N ARG A 62 0.13 4.20 9.10
CA ARG A 62 -0.61 3.18 8.34
C ARG A 62 -2.13 3.33 8.44
N GLY A 63 -2.63 3.93 9.51
CA GLY A 63 -4.05 4.19 9.66
C GLY A 63 -4.62 5.19 8.65
N PHE A 64 -3.76 5.95 7.99
CA PHE A 64 -4.17 6.92 6.97
C PHE A 64 -4.09 6.38 5.55
N ALA A 65 -3.69 5.12 5.38
CA ALA A 65 -3.42 4.55 4.06
C ALA A 65 -4.62 4.62 3.11
N SER A 66 -5.83 4.46 3.62
CA SER A 66 -7.04 4.51 2.78
C SER A 66 -7.24 5.87 2.10
N ASN A 67 -6.64 6.93 2.63
CA ASN A 67 -6.72 8.28 2.05
C ASN A 67 -5.74 8.46 0.89
N TYR A 68 -4.73 7.61 0.79
CA TYR A 68 -3.62 7.78 -0.17
C TYR A 68 -3.48 6.62 -1.13
N LEU A 69 -3.96 5.44 -0.76
CA LEU A 69 -3.79 4.22 -1.55
C LEU A 69 -5.13 3.71 -2.06
N LEU A 70 -5.13 3.29 -3.32
CA LEU A 70 -6.26 2.58 -3.91
C LEU A 70 -5.84 1.12 -4.10
N VAL A 71 -6.55 0.21 -3.44
CA VAL A 71 -6.30 -1.22 -3.55
C VAL A 71 -7.38 -1.86 -4.40
N THR A 72 -6.97 -2.53 -5.46
CA THR A 72 -7.88 -3.19 -6.40
C THR A 72 -7.60 -4.68 -6.41
N LEU A 73 -8.65 -5.48 -6.27
CA LEU A 73 -8.56 -6.93 -6.43
C LEU A 73 -8.50 -7.25 -7.92
N LEU A 74 -7.40 -7.86 -8.37
CA LEU A 74 -7.18 -8.17 -9.78
C LEU A 74 -7.73 -9.53 -10.20
N ASP A 75 -7.85 -10.46 -9.24
CA ASP A 75 -8.47 -11.76 -9.47
C ASP A 75 -9.55 -12.02 -8.46
N SER A 76 -10.47 -12.87 -8.78
CA SER A 76 -11.56 -13.23 -7.89
C SER A 76 -11.51 -14.73 -7.52
#